data_6376a7e60c6e2c0d2063804155f254da
#
_entry.id   6376a7e60c6e2c0d2063804155f254da
#
_cell.length_a   1.000
_cell.length_b   1.000
_cell.length_c   1.000
_cell.angle_alpha   90.00
_cell.angle_beta   90.00
_cell.angle_gamma   90.00
#
_symmetry.space_group_name_H-M   'P 1'
#
loop_
_entity.id
_entity.type
_entity.pdbx_description
1 polymer ?
#
loop_
_entity_poly.entity_id
_entity_poly.type
_entity_poly.pdbx_seq_one_letter_code
_entity_poly.pdbx_strand_id
1 'polypeptide(L)'
;AGVGERTREGNDLYHEMIDSGVIKPEGPGSKAALVYGQMNEPPGARARVALTGLTVAEYFRDQEGQDVLFFVDNIFRFTQAGSEVSALLGRIPSAVGYQPTLATDMGNLQERITTTNKGSITSVQAIYVPADDLTDPAPATSFAHLDATTVLSRQIAEIGIYPAVDPLDSTSRILD
;
A
#
# COMPACT_ATOMS: atom_id res chain seq x y z
N ALA A 1 0.85 -6.06 -3.31
CA ALA A 1 0.54 -5.28 -4.51
C ALA A 1 1.61 -4.22 -4.73
N GLY A 2 2.19 -4.19 -5.92
CA GLY A 2 3.10 -3.13 -6.36
C GLY A 2 2.33 -2.06 -7.11
N VAL A 3 2.26 -0.87 -6.56
CA VAL A 3 1.43 0.22 -7.06
C VAL A 3 2.31 1.39 -7.49
N GLY A 4 2.47 1.57 -8.80
CA GLY A 4 3.16 2.73 -9.36
C GLY A 4 4.65 2.84 -9.03
N GLU A 5 5.28 1.77 -8.57
CA GLU A 5 6.70 1.72 -8.26
C GLU A 5 7.54 1.30 -9.48
N ARG A 6 8.84 1.20 -9.32
CA ARG A 6 9.75 0.85 -10.42
C ARG A 6 9.59 -0.60 -10.84
N THR A 7 9.42 -0.82 -12.13
CA THR A 7 9.26 -2.17 -12.70
C THR A 7 10.46 -3.08 -12.40
N ARG A 8 11.68 -2.52 -12.39
CA ARG A 8 12.89 -3.27 -12.06
C ARG A 8 12.84 -3.84 -10.63
N GLU A 9 12.42 -3.03 -9.66
CA GLU A 9 12.31 -3.48 -8.27
C GLU A 9 11.29 -4.60 -8.10
N GLY A 10 10.16 -4.52 -8.81
CA GLY A 10 9.16 -5.60 -8.82
C GLY A 10 9.69 -6.89 -9.42
N ASN A 11 10.46 -6.78 -10.50
CA ASN A 11 11.09 -7.95 -11.13
C ASN A 11 12.15 -8.59 -10.21
N ASP A 12 12.98 -7.77 -9.56
CA ASP A 12 13.98 -8.26 -8.61
C ASP A 12 13.31 -8.99 -7.43
N LEU A 13 12.24 -8.43 -6.87
CA LEU A 13 11.47 -9.06 -5.80
C LEU A 13 10.89 -10.41 -6.23
N TYR A 14 10.36 -10.50 -7.44
CA TYR A 14 9.83 -11.74 -7.99
C TYR A 14 10.91 -12.84 -8.04
N HIS A 15 12.09 -12.52 -8.54
CA HIS A 15 13.20 -13.47 -8.59
C HIS A 15 13.70 -13.86 -7.20
N GLU A 16 13.81 -12.91 -6.28
CA GLU A 16 14.20 -13.19 -4.90
C GLU A 16 13.20 -14.14 -4.20
N MET A 17 11.91 -13.97 -4.46
CA MET A 17 10.88 -14.86 -3.91
C MET A 17 10.94 -16.27 -4.53
N ILE A 18 11.32 -16.40 -5.79
CA ILE A 18 11.56 -17.71 -6.40
C ILE A 18 12.78 -18.37 -5.75
N ASP A 19 13.88 -17.65 -5.61
CA ASP A 19 15.13 -18.16 -5.04
C ASP A 19 14.95 -18.58 -3.57
N SER A 20 14.13 -17.87 -2.81
CA SER A 20 13.80 -18.21 -1.42
C SER A 20 12.77 -19.34 -1.28
N GLY A 21 12.18 -19.80 -2.36
CA GLY A 21 11.18 -20.86 -2.38
C GLY A 21 9.77 -20.43 -1.95
N VAL A 22 9.51 -19.15 -1.78
CA VAL A 22 8.18 -18.60 -1.45
C VAL A 22 7.23 -18.70 -2.63
N ILE A 23 7.75 -18.47 -3.84
CA ILE A 23 7.02 -18.66 -5.10
C ILE A 23 7.64 -19.83 -5.86
N LYS A 24 6.80 -20.76 -6.27
CA LYS A 24 7.17 -21.92 -7.08
C LYS A 24 6.50 -21.78 -8.44
N PRO A 25 7.24 -21.40 -9.50
CA PRO A 25 6.68 -21.19 -10.84
C PRO A 25 6.10 -22.48 -11.45
N GLU A 26 6.66 -23.63 -11.05
CA GLU A 26 6.23 -24.95 -11.52
C GLU A 26 5.66 -25.76 -10.35
N GLY A 27 4.40 -26.11 -10.45
CA GLY A 27 3.72 -26.95 -9.48
C GLY A 27 3.11 -26.21 -8.28
N PRO A 28 2.46 -26.96 -7.38
CA PRO A 28 1.81 -26.39 -6.20
C PRO A 28 2.80 -25.99 -5.11
N GLY A 29 2.40 -25.11 -4.22
CA GLY A 29 3.13 -24.75 -3.02
C GLY A 29 3.63 -23.30 -2.96
N SER A 30 3.22 -22.44 -3.89
CA SER A 30 3.46 -20.99 -3.76
C SER A 30 2.70 -20.42 -2.58
N LYS A 31 3.38 -19.58 -1.80
CA LYS A 31 2.82 -18.93 -0.60
C LYS A 31 2.52 -17.45 -0.80
N ALA A 32 2.85 -16.91 -1.96
CA ALA A 32 2.65 -15.50 -2.28
C ALA A 32 2.06 -15.34 -3.68
N ALA A 33 1.25 -14.29 -3.85
CA ALA A 33 0.76 -13.82 -5.14
C ALA A 33 1.23 -12.38 -5.34
N LEU A 34 1.86 -12.09 -6.46
CA LEU A 34 2.36 -10.77 -6.82
C LEU A 34 1.40 -10.12 -7.81
N VAL A 35 0.91 -8.94 -7.46
CA VAL A 35 -0.01 -8.16 -8.29
C VAL A 35 0.62 -6.81 -8.55
N TYR A 36 1.02 -6.54 -9.79
CA TYR A 36 1.76 -5.35 -10.17
C TYR A 36 0.99 -4.46 -11.15
N GLY A 37 0.97 -3.17 -10.86
CA GLY A 37 0.63 -2.09 -11.79
C GLY A 37 1.64 -0.98 -11.59
N GLN A 38 2.83 -1.16 -12.16
CA GLN A 38 3.99 -0.30 -11.90
C GLN A 38 3.92 1.00 -12.73
N MET A 39 4.96 1.84 -12.64
CA MET A 39 4.96 3.19 -13.23
C MET A 39 4.85 3.23 -14.76
N ASN A 40 5.11 2.11 -15.43
CA ASN A 40 4.95 1.99 -16.88
C ASN A 40 3.48 1.84 -17.33
N GLU A 41 2.56 1.60 -16.39
CA GLU A 41 1.14 1.45 -16.68
C GLU A 41 0.42 2.80 -16.71
N PRO A 42 -0.69 2.91 -17.48
CA PRO A 42 -1.50 4.13 -17.48
C PRO A 42 -2.16 4.39 -16.12
N PRO A 43 -2.58 5.65 -15.81
CA PRO A 43 -3.13 6.02 -14.50
C PRO A 43 -4.31 5.17 -14.05
N GLY A 44 -5.20 4.79 -14.98
CA GLY A 44 -6.35 3.95 -14.66
C GLY A 44 -5.95 2.56 -14.15
N ALA A 45 -4.94 1.95 -14.73
CA ALA A 45 -4.41 0.66 -14.27
C ALA A 45 -3.74 0.80 -12.90
N ARG A 46 -2.90 1.82 -12.71
CA ARG A 46 -2.24 2.09 -11.42
C ARG A 46 -3.25 2.38 -10.30
N ALA A 47 -4.35 3.07 -10.60
CA ALA A 47 -5.42 3.32 -9.64
C ALA A 47 -6.20 2.06 -9.24
N ARG A 48 -6.21 1.04 -10.07
CA ARG A 48 -6.98 -0.19 -9.86
C ARG A 48 -6.17 -1.36 -9.30
N VAL A 49 -4.86 -1.37 -9.47
CA VAL A 49 -4.03 -2.51 -9.10
C VAL A 49 -4.08 -2.83 -7.61
N ALA A 50 -4.12 -1.83 -6.74
CA ALA A 50 -4.25 -2.04 -5.29
C ALA A 50 -5.57 -2.74 -4.95
N LEU A 51 -6.67 -2.34 -5.59
CA LEU A 51 -7.97 -2.96 -5.43
C LEU A 51 -7.99 -4.40 -5.97
N THR A 52 -7.29 -4.65 -7.07
CA THR A 52 -7.14 -6.01 -7.63
C THR A 52 -6.39 -6.92 -6.66
N GLY A 53 -5.27 -6.45 -6.11
CA GLY A 53 -4.52 -7.18 -5.09
C GLY A 53 -5.34 -7.46 -3.84
N LEU A 54 -6.12 -6.49 -3.39
CA LEU A 54 -7.02 -6.65 -2.26
C LEU A 54 -8.14 -7.66 -2.54
N THR A 55 -8.67 -7.70 -3.75
CA THR A 55 -9.66 -8.70 -4.17
C THR A 55 -9.09 -10.12 -4.09
N VAL A 56 -7.84 -10.32 -4.49
CA VAL A 56 -7.14 -11.60 -4.34
C VAL A 56 -7.01 -11.96 -2.86
N ALA A 57 -6.62 -11.01 -2.01
CA ALA A 57 -6.52 -11.22 -0.57
C ALA A 57 -7.88 -11.57 0.06
N GLU A 58 -8.95 -10.90 -0.36
CA GLU A 58 -10.32 -11.20 0.10
C GLU A 58 -10.78 -12.60 -0.33
N TYR A 59 -10.40 -13.06 -1.50
CA TYR A 59 -10.68 -14.43 -1.95
C TYR A 59 -10.08 -15.45 -0.98
N PHE A 60 -8.82 -15.31 -0.63
CA PHE A 60 -8.17 -16.24 0.31
C PHE A 60 -8.76 -16.15 1.72
N ARG A 61 -9.15 -14.96 2.15
CA ARG A 61 -9.82 -14.79 3.45
C ARG A 61 -11.20 -15.46 3.49
N ASP A 62 -12.04 -15.20 2.48
CA ASP A 62 -13.46 -15.51 2.53
C ASP A 62 -13.80 -16.88 1.92
N GLN A 63 -13.09 -17.30 0.88
CA GLN A 63 -13.34 -18.58 0.21
C GLN A 63 -12.46 -19.71 0.75
N GLU A 64 -11.21 -19.41 1.05
CA GLU A 64 -10.25 -20.40 1.57
C GLU A 64 -10.16 -20.38 3.11
N GLY A 65 -10.75 -19.40 3.77
CA GLY A 65 -10.75 -19.28 5.24
C GLY A 65 -9.37 -19.05 5.84
N GLN A 66 -8.48 -18.35 5.13
CA GLN A 66 -7.09 -18.14 5.54
C GLN A 66 -6.88 -16.76 6.15
N ASP A 67 -5.82 -16.66 6.96
CA ASP A 67 -5.27 -15.38 7.39
C ASP A 67 -4.27 -14.90 6.34
N VAL A 68 -4.43 -13.68 5.86
CA VAL A 68 -3.68 -13.13 4.73
C VAL A 68 -2.83 -11.94 5.19
N LEU A 69 -1.56 -11.93 4.79
CA LEU A 69 -0.72 -10.73 4.84
C LEU A 69 -0.81 -10.00 3.50
N PHE A 70 -1.23 -8.76 3.55
CA PHE A 70 -1.38 -7.92 2.37
C PHE A 70 -0.38 -6.77 2.41
N PHE A 71 0.57 -6.78 1.48
CA PHE A 71 1.59 -5.73 1.35
C PHE A 71 1.23 -4.80 0.20
N VAL A 72 1.27 -3.49 0.44
CA VAL A 72 1.06 -2.47 -0.58
C VAL A 72 2.29 -1.57 -0.68
N ASP A 73 2.91 -1.55 -1.81
CA ASP A 73 4.01 -0.64 -2.13
C ASP A 73 3.69 0.07 -3.45
N ASN A 74 3.20 1.24 -3.42
CA ASN A 74 3.11 2.21 -2.36
C ASN A 74 1.71 2.83 -2.34
N ILE A 75 1.12 3.06 -1.17
CA ILE A 75 -0.25 3.62 -1.07
C ILE A 75 -0.33 5.06 -1.58
N PHE A 76 0.75 5.82 -1.47
CA PHE A 76 0.83 7.16 -2.05
C PHE A 76 0.62 7.12 -3.57
N ARG A 77 1.18 6.12 -4.26
CA ARG A 77 1.02 5.96 -5.71
C ARG A 77 -0.42 5.64 -6.11
N PHE A 78 -1.16 4.96 -5.24
CA PHE A 78 -2.59 4.77 -5.42
C PHE A 78 -3.33 6.12 -5.44
N THR A 79 -3.05 7.01 -4.50
CA THR A 79 -3.66 8.35 -4.47
C THR A 79 -3.20 9.22 -5.63
N GLN A 80 -1.93 9.15 -5.99
CA GLN A 80 -1.39 9.88 -7.15
C GLN A 80 -2.07 9.48 -8.46
N ALA A 81 -2.21 8.18 -8.69
CA ALA A 81 -2.92 7.67 -9.87
C ALA A 81 -4.39 8.12 -9.89
N GLY A 82 -5.05 8.12 -8.74
CA GLY A 82 -6.40 8.66 -8.58
C GLY A 82 -6.50 10.13 -8.92
N SER A 83 -5.52 10.95 -8.56
CA SER A 83 -5.49 12.37 -8.92
C SER A 83 -5.30 12.59 -10.43
N GLU A 84 -4.46 11.79 -11.06
CA GLU A 84 -4.27 11.84 -12.52
C GLU A 84 -5.56 11.48 -13.27
N VAL A 85 -6.27 10.43 -12.85
CA VAL A 85 -7.56 10.04 -13.43
C VAL A 85 -8.59 11.15 -13.22
N SER A 86 -8.64 11.75 -12.04
CA SER A 86 -9.57 12.86 -11.73
C SER A 86 -9.32 14.08 -12.63
N ALA A 87 -8.05 14.40 -12.87
CA ALA A 87 -7.68 15.48 -13.79
C ALA A 87 -8.11 15.19 -15.23
N LEU A 88 -7.93 13.96 -15.70
CA LEU A 88 -8.38 13.53 -17.02
C LEU A 88 -9.91 13.60 -17.19
N LEU A 89 -10.65 13.41 -16.10
CA LEU A 89 -12.11 13.55 -16.08
C LEU A 89 -12.59 15.00 -15.92
N GLY A 90 -11.67 15.96 -15.83
CA GLY A 90 -12.00 17.39 -15.73
C GLY A 90 -12.57 17.81 -14.38
N ARG A 91 -12.34 17.05 -13.32
CA ARG A 91 -12.80 17.40 -11.96
C ARG A 91 -11.95 18.54 -11.40
N ILE A 92 -12.59 19.40 -10.62
CA ILE A 92 -11.89 20.52 -9.94
C ILE A 92 -11.01 19.92 -8.83
N PRO A 93 -9.67 20.19 -8.82
CA PRO A 93 -8.79 19.68 -7.78
C PRO A 93 -9.13 20.24 -6.39
N SER A 94 -8.90 19.43 -5.36
CA SER A 94 -8.91 19.86 -3.97
C SER A 94 -7.55 20.40 -3.54
N ALA A 95 -7.31 20.49 -2.23
CA ALA A 95 -6.04 20.96 -1.69
C ALA A 95 -4.83 20.23 -2.28
N VAL A 96 -3.78 20.98 -2.61
CA VAL A 96 -2.50 20.46 -3.17
C VAL A 96 -2.67 19.68 -4.48
N GLY A 97 -3.78 19.89 -5.20
CA GLY A 97 -4.04 19.25 -6.48
C GLY A 97 -4.55 17.82 -6.43
N TYR A 98 -4.85 17.29 -5.24
CA TYR A 98 -5.45 15.97 -5.09
C TYR A 98 -6.90 15.93 -5.58
N GLN A 99 -7.40 14.73 -5.88
CA GLN A 99 -8.80 14.51 -6.25
C GLN A 99 -9.75 14.89 -5.11
N PRO A 100 -10.95 15.44 -5.42
CA PRO A 100 -11.94 15.77 -4.38
C PRO A 100 -12.46 14.52 -3.64
N THR A 101 -12.31 13.33 -4.23
CA THR A 101 -12.74 12.06 -3.69
C THR A 101 -11.64 11.31 -2.92
N LEU A 102 -10.53 11.99 -2.56
CA LEU A 102 -9.38 11.36 -1.92
C LEU A 102 -9.76 10.54 -0.68
N ALA A 103 -10.52 11.12 0.24
CA ALA A 103 -10.94 10.45 1.47
C ALA A 103 -11.85 9.24 1.17
N THR A 104 -12.74 9.36 0.19
CA THR A 104 -13.63 8.27 -0.24
C THR A 104 -12.86 7.15 -0.91
N ASP A 105 -11.94 7.47 -1.81
CA ASP A 105 -11.11 6.48 -2.51
C ASP A 105 -10.25 5.70 -1.51
N MET A 106 -9.63 6.40 -0.57
CA MET A 106 -8.82 5.78 0.48
C MET A 106 -9.67 4.94 1.42
N GLY A 107 -10.83 5.43 1.85
CA GLY A 107 -11.76 4.72 2.72
C GLY A 107 -12.26 3.43 2.07
N ASN A 108 -12.64 3.47 0.81
CA ASN A 108 -13.10 2.30 0.06
C ASN A 108 -12.02 1.19 -0.02
N LEU A 109 -10.76 1.57 -0.12
CA LEU A 109 -9.66 0.61 -0.08
C LEU A 109 -9.44 0.07 1.33
N GLN A 110 -9.29 0.95 2.30
CA GLN A 110 -8.87 0.60 3.66
C GLN A 110 -9.92 -0.16 4.45
N GLU A 111 -11.21 0.15 4.29
CA GLU A 111 -12.28 -0.52 5.02
C GLU A 111 -12.49 -1.97 4.61
N ARG A 112 -12.01 -2.38 3.45
CA ARG A 112 -12.03 -3.77 3.01
C ARG A 112 -10.97 -4.62 3.71
N ILE A 113 -9.95 -4.00 4.29
CA ILE A 113 -8.87 -4.65 5.04
C ILE A 113 -9.38 -4.88 6.47
N THR A 114 -10.01 -6.01 6.69
CA THR A 114 -10.63 -6.31 7.98
C THR A 114 -10.67 -7.81 8.23
N THR A 115 -10.91 -8.16 9.49
CA THR A 115 -11.16 -9.54 9.92
C THR A 115 -12.64 -9.87 9.72
N THR A 116 -12.90 -11.04 9.17
CA THR A 116 -14.25 -11.62 9.08
C THR A 116 -14.33 -12.88 9.93
N ASN A 117 -15.51 -13.47 10.01
CA ASN A 117 -15.69 -14.75 10.71
C ASN A 117 -15.02 -15.94 9.98
N LYS A 118 -14.49 -15.75 8.79
CA LYS A 118 -13.81 -16.78 7.98
C LYS A 118 -12.29 -16.67 8.00
N GLY A 119 -11.75 -15.49 8.20
CA GLY A 119 -10.31 -15.24 8.20
C GLY A 119 -10.00 -13.77 8.43
N SER A 120 -8.73 -13.40 8.33
CA SER A 120 -8.26 -12.04 8.53
C SER A 120 -7.39 -11.54 7.38
N ILE A 121 -7.34 -10.22 7.22
CA ILE A 121 -6.33 -9.54 6.41
C ILE A 121 -5.56 -8.60 7.32
N THR A 122 -4.26 -8.82 7.43
CA THR A 122 -3.32 -7.90 8.07
C THR A 122 -2.53 -7.20 6.97
N SER A 123 -2.47 -5.87 6.98
CA SER A 123 -1.77 -5.13 5.95
C SER A 123 -0.51 -4.45 6.46
N VAL A 124 0.50 -4.42 5.61
CA VAL A 124 1.68 -3.58 5.74
C VAL A 124 1.74 -2.68 4.51
N GLN A 125 1.65 -1.39 4.72
CA GLN A 125 1.54 -0.41 3.64
C GLN A 125 2.71 0.57 3.70
N ALA A 126 3.46 0.66 2.62
CA ALA A 126 4.46 1.70 2.47
C ALA A 126 3.77 3.00 2.06
N ILE A 127 4.10 4.10 2.75
CA ILE A 127 3.55 5.42 2.46
C ILE A 127 4.70 6.38 2.19
N TYR A 128 4.79 6.88 0.97
CA TYR A 128 5.70 7.95 0.64
C TYR A 128 5.14 9.28 1.14
N VAL A 129 5.96 10.04 1.84
CA VAL A 129 5.59 11.35 2.39
C VAL A 129 6.27 12.44 1.55
N PRO A 130 5.51 13.17 0.70
CA PRO A 130 6.07 14.22 -0.13
C PRO A 130 6.74 15.31 0.72
N ALA A 131 8.00 15.65 0.37
CA ALA A 131 8.79 16.70 1.03
C ALA A 131 8.89 16.55 2.56
N ASP A 132 8.82 15.33 3.09
CA ASP A 132 8.81 15.00 4.52
C ASP A 132 7.67 15.69 5.30
N ASP A 133 6.59 16.09 4.61
CA ASP A 133 5.44 16.78 5.18
C ASP A 133 4.32 15.79 5.54
N LEU A 134 4.23 15.41 6.81
CA LEU A 134 3.19 14.53 7.33
C LEU A 134 1.79 15.15 7.28
N THR A 135 1.67 16.46 7.06
CA THR A 135 0.40 17.16 6.93
C THR A 135 -0.15 17.17 5.51
N ASP A 136 0.63 16.67 4.53
CA ASP A 136 0.16 16.48 3.16
C ASP A 136 -1.13 15.63 3.16
N PRO A 137 -2.15 15.97 2.34
CA PRO A 137 -3.44 15.27 2.36
C PRO A 137 -3.37 13.75 2.16
N ALA A 138 -2.42 13.24 1.38
CA ALA A 138 -2.31 11.80 1.13
C ALA A 138 -1.86 11.02 2.37
N PRO A 139 -0.71 11.30 3.01
CA PRO A 139 -0.35 10.63 4.26
C PRO A 139 -1.33 10.94 5.40
N ALA A 140 -1.79 12.18 5.54
CA ALA A 140 -2.74 12.55 6.60
C ALA A 140 -4.05 11.75 6.51
N THR A 141 -4.61 11.58 5.32
CA THR A 141 -5.81 10.77 5.11
C THR A 141 -5.54 9.29 5.37
N SER A 142 -4.37 8.80 4.97
CA SER A 142 -3.98 7.40 5.20
C SER A 142 -3.84 7.08 6.69
N PHE A 143 -3.26 7.97 7.48
CA PHE A 143 -3.07 7.75 8.92
C PHE A 143 -4.37 7.55 9.69
N ALA A 144 -5.47 8.14 9.23
CA ALA A 144 -6.77 7.97 9.85
C ALA A 144 -7.28 6.52 9.82
N HIS A 145 -6.81 5.71 8.86
CA HIS A 145 -7.24 4.32 8.65
C HIS A 145 -6.26 3.29 9.22
N LEU A 146 -5.09 3.72 9.69
CA LEU A 146 -4.04 2.80 10.16
C LEU A 146 -4.12 2.58 11.67
N ASP A 147 -3.98 1.33 12.10
CA ASP A 147 -3.94 0.97 13.52
C ASP A 147 -2.59 1.27 14.15
N ALA A 148 -1.53 1.17 13.40
CA ALA A 148 -0.18 1.49 13.83
C ALA A 148 0.59 2.17 12.70
N THR A 149 1.42 3.15 13.06
CA THR A 149 2.29 3.84 12.12
C THR A 149 3.73 3.81 12.61
N THR A 150 4.65 3.51 11.70
CA THR A 150 6.08 3.60 11.94
C THR A 150 6.64 4.67 11.03
N VAL A 151 7.09 5.77 11.62
CA VAL A 151 7.64 6.91 10.88
C VAL A 151 9.16 6.83 10.87
N LEU A 152 9.74 6.85 9.67
CA LEU A 152 11.19 6.90 9.49
C LEU A 152 11.67 8.35 9.43
N SER A 153 12.75 8.66 10.12
CA SER A 153 13.32 10.00 10.22
C SER A 153 14.70 10.07 9.60
N ARG A 154 14.89 11.03 8.69
CA ARG A 154 16.21 11.31 8.10
C ARG A 154 17.22 11.81 9.16
N GLN A 155 16.76 12.62 10.10
CA GLN A 155 17.60 13.16 11.16
C GLN A 155 18.19 12.05 12.05
N ILE A 156 17.41 11.01 12.34
CA ILE A 156 17.87 9.86 13.11
C ILE A 156 18.86 9.02 12.29
N ALA A 157 18.62 8.84 10.99
CA ALA A 157 19.53 8.15 10.10
C ALA A 157 20.87 8.87 9.95
N GLU A 158 20.87 10.20 9.90
CA GLU A 158 22.07 11.03 9.78
C GLU A 158 23.03 10.88 10.97
N ILE A 159 22.51 10.60 12.16
CA ILE A 159 23.33 10.34 13.35
C ILE A 159 23.71 8.86 13.51
N GLY A 160 23.40 8.03 12.52
CA GLY A 160 23.83 6.64 12.45
C GLY A 160 23.00 5.67 13.28
N ILE A 161 21.79 6.04 13.73
CA ILE A 161 20.90 5.15 14.47
C ILE A 161 19.97 4.43 13.50
N TYR A 162 20.01 3.10 13.55
CA TYR A 162 19.17 2.21 12.73
C TYR A 162 18.54 1.12 13.58
N PRO A 163 17.25 0.78 13.33
CA PRO A 163 16.34 1.44 12.37
C PRO A 163 16.05 2.89 12.75
N ALA A 164 15.98 3.76 11.74
CA ALA A 164 15.81 5.21 11.91
C ALA A 164 14.35 5.57 12.19
N VAL A 165 13.75 4.96 13.19
CA VAL A 165 12.34 5.16 13.57
C VAL A 165 12.22 6.34 14.53
N ASP A 166 11.30 7.27 14.22
CA ASP A 166 10.96 8.37 15.11
C ASP A 166 9.99 7.88 16.18
N PRO A 167 10.41 7.82 17.46
CA PRO A 167 9.54 7.31 18.53
C PRO A 167 8.42 8.26 18.93
N LEU A 168 8.52 9.54 18.59
CA LEU A 168 7.52 10.55 18.95
C LEU A 168 6.40 10.64 17.92
N ASP A 169 6.73 10.46 16.63
CA ASP A 169 5.77 10.52 15.53
C ASP A 169 5.16 9.13 15.21
N SER A 170 5.77 8.07 15.69
CA SER A 170 5.24 6.69 15.53
C SER A 170 4.20 6.39 16.59
N THR A 171 3.10 5.78 16.17
CA THR A 171 1.97 5.49 17.07
C THR A 171 1.41 4.09 16.83
N SER A 172 0.71 3.56 17.86
CA SER A 172 -0.09 2.35 17.74
C SER A 172 -1.37 2.51 18.54
N ARG A 173 -2.50 2.07 18.00
CA ARG A 173 -3.78 1.99 18.70
C ARG A 173 -3.99 0.65 19.38
N ILE A 174 -3.13 -0.33 19.07
CA ILE A 174 -3.18 -1.66 19.67
C ILE A 174 -2.39 -1.59 20.96
N LEU A 175 -3.08 -1.84 22.07
CA LEU A 175 -2.47 -1.94 23.40
C LEU A 175 -2.27 -3.42 23.73
N ASP A 176 -1.11 -3.77 24.26
CA ASP A 176 -0.82 -5.10 24.78
C ASP A 176 -1.49 -5.34 26.15
#